data_6abc35967f4442b21c45f5b2361eb6af
#
_entry.id   6abc35967f4442b21c45f5b2361eb6af
#
_cell.length_a   1.000
_cell.length_b   1.000
_cell.length_c   1.000
_cell.angle_alpha   90.00
_cell.angle_beta   90.00
_cell.angle_gamma   90.00
#
_symmetry.space_group_name_H-M   'P 1'
#
loop_
_entity.id
_entity.type
_entity.pdbx_description
1 polymer ?
#
loop_
_entity_poly.entity_id
_entity_poly.type
_entity_poly.pdbx_seq_one_letter_code
_entity_poly.pdbx_strand_id
1 'polypeptide(L)'
;MSSRDIELYIVDILIAIDKISRYIHNTNNASEFVCNEIIWDATIRELEVIGEATKYLLNANLLEQSYRRVVDFRNQITHGYFGIDENIVWDVVINKLPQYKNDLLATVQECSINLQQAILTAKKDYQTHSEVVHFLDQLLLLPNYKRI
;
A
#
# COMPACT_ATOMS: atom_id res chain seq x y z
N MET A 1 18.57 -18.12 -0.39
CA MET A 1 17.97 -16.86 0.05
C MET A 1 16.52 -17.10 0.45
N SER A 2 16.19 -16.88 1.71
CA SER A 2 14.81 -17.09 2.15
C SER A 2 13.93 -16.01 1.54
N SER A 3 12.82 -16.41 0.93
CA SER A 3 11.84 -15.46 0.46
C SER A 3 11.06 -14.91 1.66
N ARG A 4 10.71 -13.65 1.61
CA ARG A 4 9.83 -13.05 2.59
C ARG A 4 8.42 -13.59 2.40
N ASP A 5 7.69 -13.80 3.49
CA ASP A 5 6.33 -14.32 3.41
C ASP A 5 5.39 -13.36 2.65
N ILE A 6 4.53 -13.94 1.82
CA ILE A 6 3.57 -13.19 1.01
C ILE A 6 2.67 -12.30 1.89
N GLU A 7 2.29 -12.81 3.06
CA GLU A 7 1.43 -12.08 4.00
C GLU A 7 2.05 -10.75 4.43
N LEU A 8 3.38 -10.72 4.57
CA LEU A 8 4.09 -9.49 4.95
C LEU A 8 4.03 -8.43 3.84
N TYR A 9 4.12 -8.87 2.57
CA TYR A 9 3.97 -7.94 1.44
C TYR A 9 2.56 -7.38 1.36
N ILE A 10 1.55 -8.19 1.64
CA ILE A 10 0.16 -7.71 1.69
C ILE A 10 0.01 -6.65 2.78
N VAL A 11 0.53 -6.91 3.98
CA VAL A 11 0.47 -5.97 5.09
C VAL A 11 1.24 -4.69 4.77
N ASP A 12 2.40 -4.79 4.11
CA ASP A 12 3.16 -3.60 3.69
C ASP A 12 2.34 -2.70 2.77
N ILE A 13 1.62 -3.29 1.81
CA ILE A 13 0.77 -2.52 0.89
C ILE A 13 -0.35 -1.83 1.67
N LEU A 14 -1.00 -2.55 2.57
CA LEU A 14 -2.10 -1.98 3.35
C LEU A 14 -1.63 -0.84 4.25
N ILE A 15 -0.47 -0.98 4.89
CA ILE A 15 0.13 0.08 5.70
C ILE A 15 0.45 1.31 4.82
N ALA A 16 1.06 1.08 3.66
CA ALA A 16 1.45 2.19 2.77
C ALA A 16 0.22 2.96 2.27
N ILE A 17 -0.86 2.26 1.91
CA ILE A 17 -2.11 2.90 1.49
C ILE A 17 -2.70 3.72 2.63
N ASP A 18 -2.69 3.20 3.85
CA ASP A 18 -3.19 3.93 5.03
C ASP A 18 -2.35 5.19 5.30
N LYS A 19 -1.03 5.07 5.22
CA LYS A 19 -0.14 6.23 5.39
C LYS A 19 -0.45 7.32 4.37
N ILE A 20 -0.58 6.96 3.09
CA ILE A 20 -0.88 7.93 2.04
C ILE A 20 -2.22 8.61 2.32
N SER A 21 -3.23 7.85 2.70
CA SER A 21 -4.55 8.40 3.06
C SER A 21 -4.45 9.46 4.16
N ARG A 22 -3.62 9.21 5.17
CA ARG A 22 -3.39 10.17 6.27
C ARG A 22 -2.60 11.38 5.79
N TYR A 23 -1.59 11.19 4.93
CA TYR A 23 -0.76 12.30 4.43
C TYR A 23 -1.58 13.31 3.65
N ILE A 24 -2.53 12.84 2.83
CA ILE A 24 -3.29 13.70 1.94
C ILE A 24 -4.64 14.16 2.54
N HIS A 25 -4.90 13.83 3.80
CA HIS A 25 -6.19 14.08 4.45
C HIS A 25 -6.68 15.54 4.30
N ASN A 26 -5.77 16.51 4.42
CA ASN A 26 -6.10 17.94 4.32
C ASN A 26 -5.70 18.55 2.97
N THR A 27 -5.41 17.73 1.97
CA THR A 27 -5.02 18.18 0.63
C THR A 27 -6.23 18.07 -0.29
N ASN A 28 -6.54 19.13 -1.03
CA ASN A 28 -7.80 19.22 -1.78
C ASN A 28 -7.65 18.93 -3.28
N ASN A 29 -6.45 19.10 -3.84
CA ASN A 29 -6.24 18.92 -5.28
C ASN A 29 -4.76 18.64 -5.60
N ALA A 30 -4.50 18.31 -6.85
CA ALA A 30 -3.16 17.96 -7.32
C ALA A 30 -2.16 19.11 -7.15
N SER A 31 -2.60 20.34 -7.33
CA SER A 31 -1.74 21.53 -7.20
C SER A 31 -1.25 21.69 -5.77
N GLU A 32 -2.15 21.59 -4.79
CA GLU A 32 -1.77 21.62 -3.38
C GLU A 32 -0.84 20.46 -3.02
N PHE A 33 -1.11 19.29 -3.58
CA PHE A 33 -0.37 18.08 -3.33
C PHE A 33 1.10 18.23 -3.75
N VAL A 34 1.33 18.64 -5.00
CA VAL A 34 2.71 18.77 -5.53
C VAL A 34 3.48 19.92 -4.88
N CYS A 35 2.79 20.96 -4.43
CA CYS A 35 3.43 22.10 -3.77
C CYS A 35 3.87 21.83 -2.33
N ASN A 36 3.37 20.78 -1.72
CA ASN A 36 3.81 20.37 -0.37
C ASN A 36 4.89 19.31 -0.50
N GLU A 37 6.15 19.73 -0.43
CA GLU A 37 7.30 18.82 -0.60
C GLU A 37 7.27 17.62 0.32
N ILE A 38 6.91 17.82 1.58
CA ILE A 38 6.91 16.75 2.57
C ILE A 38 5.86 15.70 2.21
N ILE A 39 4.65 16.14 1.91
CA ILE A 39 3.55 15.23 1.55
C ILE A 39 3.86 14.55 0.22
N TRP A 40 4.36 15.28 -0.76
CA TRP A 40 4.73 14.72 -2.06
C TRP A 40 5.80 13.65 -1.90
N ASP A 41 6.92 13.97 -1.26
CA ASP A 41 8.05 13.05 -1.12
C ASP A 41 7.65 11.82 -0.28
N ALA A 42 6.90 12.01 0.79
CA ALA A 42 6.42 10.91 1.61
C ALA A 42 5.49 9.98 0.82
N THR A 43 4.60 10.55 0.01
CA THR A 43 3.68 9.78 -0.82
C THR A 43 4.42 8.99 -1.90
N ILE A 44 5.36 9.62 -2.59
CA ILE A 44 6.20 8.96 -3.61
C ILE A 44 6.91 7.76 -2.98
N ARG A 45 7.47 7.92 -1.79
CA ARG A 45 8.15 6.84 -1.08
C ARG A 45 7.21 5.66 -0.83
N GLU A 46 5.98 5.93 -0.37
CA GLU A 46 5.01 4.85 -0.11
C GLU A 46 4.54 4.19 -1.41
N LEU A 47 4.42 4.94 -2.49
CA LEU A 47 4.08 4.36 -3.80
C LEU A 47 5.17 3.42 -4.28
N GLU A 48 6.44 3.71 -4.00
CA GLU A 48 7.55 2.79 -4.32
C GLU A 48 7.42 1.49 -3.51
N VAL A 49 7.07 1.59 -2.23
CA VAL A 49 6.84 0.42 -1.37
C VAL A 49 5.70 -0.45 -1.94
N ILE A 50 4.59 0.19 -2.33
CA ILE A 50 3.44 -0.51 -2.91
C ILE A 50 3.85 -1.25 -4.19
N GLY A 51 4.56 -0.58 -5.09
CA GLY A 51 4.98 -1.18 -6.36
C GLY A 51 5.92 -2.37 -6.17
N GLU A 52 6.87 -2.25 -5.26
CA GLU A 52 7.81 -3.32 -4.96
C GLU A 52 7.09 -4.55 -4.37
N ALA A 53 6.21 -4.33 -3.40
CA ALA A 53 5.44 -5.43 -2.80
C ALA A 53 4.50 -6.09 -3.82
N THR A 54 3.87 -5.29 -4.69
CA THR A 54 2.97 -5.79 -5.74
C THR A 54 3.68 -6.76 -6.68
N LYS A 55 4.94 -6.49 -7.00
CA LYS A 55 5.75 -7.37 -7.84
C LYS A 55 5.78 -8.81 -7.27
N TYR A 56 5.97 -8.92 -5.97
CA TYR A 56 6.02 -10.24 -5.31
C TYR A 56 4.66 -10.92 -5.31
N LEU A 57 3.57 -10.17 -5.16
CA LEU A 57 2.23 -10.74 -5.22
C LEU A 57 1.87 -11.23 -6.63
N LEU A 58 2.29 -10.51 -7.66
CA LEU A 58 2.12 -10.94 -9.04
C LEU A 58 2.90 -12.22 -9.33
N ASN A 59 4.14 -12.30 -8.84
CA ASN A 59 4.97 -13.50 -9.01
C ASN A 59 4.38 -14.71 -8.31
N ALA A 60 3.60 -14.51 -7.25
CA ALA A 60 2.90 -15.57 -6.52
C ALA A 60 1.51 -15.87 -7.09
N ASN A 61 1.13 -15.25 -8.20
CA ASN A 61 -0.18 -15.42 -8.86
C ASN A 61 -1.37 -15.07 -7.96
N LEU A 62 -1.20 -14.12 -7.04
CA LEU A 62 -2.27 -13.68 -6.14
C LEU A 62 -3.07 -12.52 -6.70
N LEU A 63 -2.57 -11.83 -7.72
CA LEU A 63 -3.23 -10.69 -8.35
C LEU A 63 -3.37 -10.91 -9.84
N GLU A 64 -4.40 -10.30 -10.43
CA GLU A 64 -4.57 -10.29 -11.88
C GLU A 64 -3.40 -9.56 -12.54
N GLN A 65 -3.07 -9.94 -13.77
CA GLN A 65 -1.97 -9.34 -14.51
C GLN A 65 -2.18 -7.85 -14.81
N SER A 66 -3.42 -7.37 -14.75
CA SER A 66 -3.72 -5.94 -14.86
C SER A 66 -3.00 -5.10 -13.79
N TYR A 67 -2.67 -5.70 -12.64
CA TYR A 67 -1.91 -5.03 -11.58
C TYR A 67 -0.43 -4.83 -11.92
N ARG A 68 0.05 -5.36 -13.05
CA ARG A 68 1.38 -5.07 -13.56
C ARG A 68 1.59 -3.56 -13.73
N ARG A 69 0.53 -2.83 -14.03
CA ARG A 69 0.59 -1.36 -14.15
C ARG A 69 1.04 -0.67 -12.86
N VAL A 70 0.81 -1.28 -11.70
CA VAL A 70 1.27 -0.73 -10.40
C VAL A 70 2.80 -0.82 -10.33
N VAL A 71 3.35 -1.95 -10.77
CA VAL A 71 4.81 -2.15 -10.84
C VAL A 71 5.42 -1.19 -11.87
N ASP A 72 4.80 -1.04 -13.03
CA ASP A 72 5.28 -0.15 -14.08
C ASP A 72 5.26 1.31 -13.60
N PHE A 73 4.23 1.71 -12.89
CA PHE A 73 4.15 3.05 -12.29
C PHE A 73 5.28 3.29 -11.29
N ARG A 74 5.56 2.30 -10.44
CA ARG A 74 6.70 2.36 -9.51
C ARG A 74 8.02 2.54 -10.26
N ASN A 75 8.19 1.84 -11.38
CA ASN A 75 9.41 1.97 -12.19
C ASN A 75 9.53 3.36 -12.79
N GLN A 76 8.43 3.95 -13.25
CA GLN A 76 8.41 5.34 -13.75
C GLN A 76 8.80 6.32 -12.65
N ILE A 77 8.27 6.16 -11.44
CA ILE A 77 8.61 6.99 -10.28
C ILE A 77 10.10 6.90 -9.97
N THR A 78 10.64 5.70 -9.91
CA THR A 78 12.03 5.46 -9.55
C THR A 78 13.01 6.08 -10.57
N HIS A 79 12.67 6.02 -11.85
CA HIS A 79 13.58 6.42 -12.92
C HIS A 79 13.32 7.81 -13.49
N GLY A 80 12.24 8.47 -13.13
CA GLY A 80 11.89 9.74 -13.74
C GLY A 80 10.93 10.60 -12.94
N TYR A 81 10.99 10.54 -11.62
CA TYR A 81 9.97 11.20 -10.82
C TYR A 81 9.98 12.73 -10.92
N PHE A 82 11.05 13.34 -11.39
CA PHE A 82 11.09 14.80 -11.64
C PHE A 82 10.15 15.23 -12.77
N GLY A 83 9.80 14.32 -13.68
CA GLY A 83 8.89 14.59 -14.77
C GLY A 83 7.52 13.98 -14.61
N ILE A 84 7.18 13.46 -13.43
CA ILE A 84 5.88 12.83 -13.23
C ILE A 84 4.79 13.91 -13.10
N ASP A 85 3.72 13.72 -13.89
CA ASP A 85 2.55 14.59 -13.84
C ASP A 85 1.83 14.42 -12.49
N GLU A 86 1.72 15.50 -11.73
CA GLU A 86 1.05 15.50 -10.41
C GLU A 86 -0.42 15.09 -10.50
N ASN A 87 -1.06 15.34 -11.63
CA ASN A 87 -2.46 14.94 -11.81
C ASN A 87 -2.61 13.42 -11.90
N ILE A 88 -1.64 12.74 -12.51
CA ILE A 88 -1.61 11.29 -12.59
C ILE A 88 -1.41 10.70 -11.19
N VAL A 89 -0.46 11.22 -10.43
CA VAL A 89 -0.20 10.75 -9.07
C VAL A 89 -1.41 10.99 -8.18
N TRP A 90 -2.03 12.17 -8.29
CA TRP A 90 -3.22 12.52 -7.53
C TRP A 90 -4.37 11.57 -7.81
N ASP A 91 -4.62 11.25 -9.09
CA ASP A 91 -5.65 10.27 -9.47
C ASP A 91 -5.36 8.90 -8.86
N VAL A 92 -4.10 8.47 -8.88
CA VAL A 92 -3.71 7.20 -8.27
C VAL A 92 -4.05 7.19 -6.77
N VAL A 93 -3.66 8.21 -6.03
CA VAL A 93 -3.85 8.21 -4.56
C VAL A 93 -5.31 8.41 -4.16
N ILE A 94 -6.11 9.12 -4.94
CA ILE A 94 -7.51 9.40 -4.62
C ILE A 94 -8.44 8.27 -5.08
N ASN A 95 -8.20 7.72 -6.27
CA ASN A 95 -9.12 6.78 -6.90
C ASN A 95 -8.59 5.35 -7.00
N LYS A 96 -7.33 5.17 -7.36
CA LYS A 96 -6.79 3.83 -7.63
C LYS A 96 -6.40 3.08 -6.38
N LEU A 97 -5.79 3.74 -5.40
CA LEU A 97 -5.37 3.07 -4.18
C LEU A 97 -6.54 2.57 -3.33
N PRO A 98 -7.64 3.33 -3.15
CA PRO A 98 -8.80 2.78 -2.45
C PRO A 98 -9.37 1.53 -3.12
N GLN A 99 -9.40 1.52 -4.46
CA GLN A 99 -9.84 0.35 -5.21
C GLN A 99 -8.88 -0.83 -5.02
N TYR A 100 -7.58 -0.57 -5.08
CA TYR A 100 -6.57 -1.60 -4.86
C TYR A 100 -6.70 -2.22 -3.47
N LYS A 101 -6.91 -1.39 -2.45
CA LYS A 101 -7.13 -1.88 -1.09
C LYS A 101 -8.31 -2.86 -1.04
N ASN A 102 -9.43 -2.49 -1.64
CA ASN A 102 -10.61 -3.34 -1.67
C ASN A 102 -10.36 -4.67 -2.40
N ASP A 103 -9.69 -4.60 -3.56
CA ASP A 103 -9.35 -5.80 -4.33
C ASP A 103 -8.40 -6.71 -3.56
N LEU A 104 -7.44 -6.13 -2.87
CA LEU A 104 -6.46 -6.89 -2.09
C LEU A 104 -7.13 -7.60 -0.91
N LEU A 105 -8.02 -6.89 -0.20
CA LEU A 105 -8.78 -7.49 0.90
C LEU A 105 -9.71 -8.60 0.41
N ALA A 106 -10.31 -8.43 -0.78
CA ALA A 106 -11.12 -9.49 -1.39
C ALA A 106 -10.28 -10.72 -1.72
N THR A 107 -9.06 -10.51 -2.26
CA THR A 107 -8.14 -11.61 -2.55
C THR A 107 -7.74 -12.37 -1.29
N VAL A 108 -7.47 -11.64 -0.21
CA VAL A 108 -7.15 -12.24 1.10
C VAL A 108 -8.28 -13.15 1.54
N GLN A 109 -9.52 -12.69 1.41
CA GLN A 109 -10.69 -13.47 1.79
C GLN A 109 -10.90 -14.69 0.90
N GLU A 110 -10.85 -14.50 -0.42
CA GLU A 110 -11.09 -15.56 -1.40
C GLU A 110 -10.05 -16.67 -1.33
N CYS A 111 -8.80 -16.31 -1.09
CA CYS A 111 -7.69 -17.28 -1.01
C CYS A 111 -7.48 -17.79 0.42
N SER A 112 -8.32 -17.42 1.36
CA SER A 112 -8.22 -17.81 2.77
C SER A 112 -6.84 -17.53 3.37
N ILE A 113 -6.28 -16.36 3.05
CA ILE A 113 -4.97 -15.95 3.55
C ILE A 113 -5.13 -15.44 4.99
N ASN A 114 -4.34 -15.99 5.91
CA ASN A 114 -4.35 -15.54 7.31
C ASN A 114 -3.24 -14.51 7.52
N LEU A 115 -3.65 -13.26 7.77
CA LEU A 115 -2.72 -12.15 7.98
C LEU A 115 -2.33 -11.95 9.45
N GLN A 116 -2.90 -12.69 10.38
CA GLN A 116 -2.72 -12.44 11.81
C GLN A 116 -1.25 -12.38 12.22
N GLN A 117 -0.47 -13.36 11.83
CA GLN A 117 0.95 -13.41 12.21
C GLN A 117 1.74 -12.27 11.57
N ALA A 118 1.47 -11.96 10.30
CA ALA A 118 2.12 -10.85 9.60
C ALA A 118 1.79 -9.52 10.26
N ILE A 119 0.54 -9.33 10.67
CA ILE A 119 0.11 -8.10 11.36
C ILE A 119 0.83 -7.98 12.71
N LEU A 120 0.94 -9.06 13.48
CA LEU A 120 1.65 -9.05 14.76
C LEU A 120 3.13 -8.74 14.57
N THR A 121 3.76 -9.29 13.53
CA THR A 121 5.15 -8.96 13.18
C THR A 121 5.30 -7.48 12.84
N ALA A 122 4.40 -6.95 12.00
CA ALA A 122 4.41 -5.55 11.63
C ALA A 122 4.20 -4.63 12.84
N LYS A 123 3.31 -4.98 13.75
CA LYS A 123 3.10 -4.20 14.98
C LYS A 123 4.38 -4.08 15.79
N LYS A 124 5.16 -5.14 15.86
CA LYS A 124 6.44 -5.13 16.55
C LYS A 124 7.44 -4.21 15.84
N ASP A 125 7.51 -4.30 14.52
CA ASP A 125 8.43 -3.48 13.72
C ASP A 125 8.07 -1.99 13.78
N TYR A 126 6.78 -1.67 13.88
CA TYR A 126 6.27 -0.29 13.90
C TYR A 126 5.87 0.18 15.30
N GLN A 127 6.38 -0.46 16.37
CA GLN A 127 5.93 -0.16 17.73
C GLN A 127 6.07 1.30 18.14
N THR A 128 6.99 2.05 17.53
CA THR A 128 7.19 3.48 17.80
C THR A 128 6.30 4.38 16.91
N HIS A 129 5.57 3.81 15.96
CA HIS A 129 4.68 4.53 15.05
C HIS A 129 3.24 4.27 15.45
N SER A 130 2.72 5.08 16.38
CA SER A 130 1.41 4.85 17.01
C SER A 130 0.27 4.77 16.00
N GLU A 131 0.31 5.54 14.92
CA GLU A 131 -0.74 5.54 13.92
C GLU A 131 -0.74 4.26 13.08
N VAL A 132 0.44 3.72 12.78
CA VAL A 132 0.54 2.42 12.09
C VAL A 132 0.02 1.31 13.01
N VAL A 133 0.41 1.32 14.27
CA VAL A 133 -0.06 0.33 15.25
C VAL A 133 -1.59 0.38 15.37
N HIS A 134 -2.16 1.59 15.44
CA HIS A 134 -3.61 1.76 15.49
C HIS A 134 -4.30 1.16 14.25
N PHE A 135 -3.77 1.44 13.07
CA PHE A 135 -4.29 0.86 11.83
C PHE A 135 -4.25 -0.68 11.86
N LEU A 136 -3.11 -1.24 12.30
CA LEU A 136 -2.95 -2.70 12.37
C LEU A 136 -3.91 -3.32 13.38
N ASP A 137 -4.16 -2.66 14.52
CA ASP A 137 -5.14 -3.12 15.49
C ASP A 137 -6.56 -3.14 14.89
N GLN A 138 -6.90 -2.12 14.11
CA GLN A 138 -8.19 -2.09 13.41
C GLN A 138 -8.29 -3.20 12.38
N LEU A 139 -7.21 -3.48 11.67
CA LEU A 139 -7.16 -4.53 10.67
C LEU A 139 -7.44 -5.90 11.31
N LEU A 140 -6.89 -6.16 12.51
CA LEU A 140 -7.14 -7.38 13.26
C LEU A 140 -8.62 -7.55 13.68
N LEU A 141 -9.37 -6.45 13.76
CA LEU A 141 -10.78 -6.48 14.16
C LEU A 141 -11.71 -6.85 13.00
N LEU A 142 -11.23 -6.86 11.76
CA LEU A 142 -12.07 -7.22 10.62
C LEU A 142 -12.51 -8.68 10.74
N PRO A 143 -13.82 -8.97 10.57
CA PRO A 143 -14.36 -10.31 10.84
C PRO A 143 -13.70 -11.43 10.04
N ASN A 144 -13.23 -11.12 8.84
CA ASN A 144 -12.69 -12.12 7.94
C ASN A 144 -11.31 -12.66 8.34
N TYR A 145 -10.61 -11.99 9.25
CA TYR A 145 -9.29 -12.43 9.72
C TYR A 145 -9.37 -13.33 10.95
N LYS A 146 -10.53 -13.40 11.58
CA LYS A 146 -10.73 -14.20 12.79
C LYS A 146 -11.23 -15.61 12.52
N ARG A 147 -11.59 -15.92 11.27
CA ARG A 147 -12.24 -17.18 10.91
C ARG A 147 -11.26 -18.24 10.39
N ILE A 148 -10.01 -17.91 10.38
CA ILE A 148 -8.98 -18.85 9.91
C ILE A 148 -8.12 -19.31 11.10
#